data_001a493d862d26d72da5dd859fb039d4
#
_entry.id   001a493d862d26d72da5dd859fb039d4
#
_cell.length_a   1.000
_cell.length_b   1.000
_cell.length_c   1.000
_cell.angle_alpha   90.00
_cell.angle_beta   90.00
_cell.angle_gamma   90.00
#
_symmetry.space_group_name_H-M   'P 1'
#
loop_
_entity.id
_entity.type
_entity.pdbx_description
1 polymer ?
#
loop_
_entity_poly.entity_id
_entity_poly.type
_entity_poly.pdbx_seq_one_letter_code
_entity_poly.pdbx_strand_id
1 'polypeptide(L)'
;MNSKKPKKSVFEVAAEVFHRKGYDNTSMSEVAEAAGLTKAGLYHHVSSKESLLYTVLDAGLDLTESYVMKPLEDIADPLERLKAMIELHLRLVLQERNLEVTGLLHECKSLSTADRTRINRRKKEYVKMSASLIADVMKKYDIKDLDPKLAAFALLGMLNWTYQWYQPDGSSSREEIAQNFQTIFLRGILGAAFAEKQAAKAGVS
;
A
#
# COMPACT_ATOMS: atom_id res chain seq x y z
N MET A 1 -4.08 -23.06 25.36
CA MET A 1 -4.55 -21.69 25.65
C MET A 1 -5.19 -21.15 24.37
N ASN A 2 -6.52 -21.01 24.36
CA ASN A 2 -7.26 -20.48 23.20
C ASN A 2 -7.08 -18.96 23.17
N SER A 3 -6.14 -18.46 22.39
CA SER A 3 -6.04 -17.03 22.11
C SER A 3 -7.24 -16.65 21.21
N LYS A 4 -8.26 -16.04 21.79
CA LYS A 4 -9.35 -15.43 21.03
C LYS A 4 -8.72 -14.40 20.08
N LYS A 5 -8.79 -14.66 18.76
CA LYS A 5 -8.45 -13.63 17.76
C LYS A 5 -9.19 -12.35 18.13
N PRO A 6 -8.53 -11.17 18.10
CA PRO A 6 -9.21 -9.91 18.40
C PRO A 6 -10.44 -9.76 17.48
N LYS A 7 -11.54 -9.30 18.05
CA LYS A 7 -12.80 -9.11 17.30
C LYS A 7 -12.54 -8.03 16.23
N LYS A 8 -12.77 -8.37 14.96
CA LYS A 8 -12.63 -7.44 13.84
C LYS A 8 -13.54 -6.23 14.04
N SER A 9 -13.07 -5.05 13.68
CA SER A 9 -13.89 -3.85 13.64
C SER A 9 -14.96 -3.98 12.56
N VAL A 10 -16.03 -3.20 12.67
CA VAL A 10 -17.09 -3.15 11.64
C VAL A 10 -16.53 -2.71 10.28
N PHE A 11 -15.49 -1.91 10.25
CA PHE A 11 -14.84 -1.41 9.04
C PHE A 11 -13.99 -2.49 8.36
N GLU A 12 -13.25 -3.30 9.14
CA GLU A 12 -12.53 -4.48 8.62
C GLU A 12 -13.50 -5.49 8.01
N VAL A 13 -14.64 -5.74 8.66
CA VAL A 13 -15.68 -6.63 8.13
C VAL A 13 -16.31 -6.04 6.86
N ALA A 14 -16.56 -4.73 6.82
CA ALA A 14 -17.07 -4.06 5.63
C ALA A 14 -16.11 -4.17 4.44
N ALA A 15 -14.80 -3.98 4.68
CA ALA A 15 -13.77 -4.16 3.67
C ALA A 15 -13.79 -5.58 3.07
N GLU A 16 -13.93 -6.63 3.91
CA GLU A 16 -14.04 -8.01 3.46
C GLU A 16 -15.28 -8.28 2.61
N VAL A 17 -16.43 -7.71 3.01
CA VAL A 17 -17.67 -7.88 2.25
C VAL A 17 -17.59 -7.15 0.90
N PHE A 18 -17.08 -5.92 0.88
CA PHE A 18 -16.87 -5.15 -0.34
C PHE A 18 -15.88 -5.84 -1.29
N HIS A 19 -14.77 -6.36 -0.78
CA HIS A 19 -13.79 -7.10 -1.60
C HIS A 19 -14.40 -8.34 -2.24
N ARG A 20 -15.16 -9.12 -1.48
CA ARG A 20 -15.74 -10.40 -1.95
C ARG A 20 -16.86 -10.23 -2.97
N LYS A 21 -17.74 -9.24 -2.79
CA LYS A 21 -18.98 -9.08 -3.58
C LYS A 21 -18.95 -7.88 -4.53
N GLY A 22 -17.98 -6.98 -4.37
CA GLY A 22 -17.98 -5.64 -4.94
C GLY A 22 -18.86 -4.68 -4.14
N TYR A 23 -18.49 -3.41 -4.14
CA TYR A 23 -19.25 -2.38 -3.42
C TYR A 23 -20.69 -2.30 -3.89
N ASP A 24 -20.93 -2.21 -5.20
CA ASP A 24 -22.29 -2.00 -5.75
C ASP A 24 -23.26 -3.13 -5.38
N ASN A 25 -22.78 -4.37 -5.35
CA ASN A 25 -23.57 -5.57 -5.06
C ASN A 25 -23.74 -5.86 -3.55
N THR A 26 -23.21 -5.02 -2.67
CA THR A 26 -23.28 -5.19 -1.21
C THR A 26 -24.39 -4.31 -0.62
N SER A 27 -25.21 -4.84 0.26
CA SER A 27 -26.20 -4.10 1.04
C SER A 27 -25.70 -3.82 2.47
N MET A 28 -26.23 -2.76 3.10
CA MET A 28 -25.94 -2.45 4.52
C MET A 28 -26.42 -3.56 5.47
N SER A 29 -27.45 -4.32 5.10
CA SER A 29 -27.94 -5.45 5.89
C SER A 29 -26.94 -6.60 5.90
N GLU A 30 -26.31 -6.92 4.76
CA GLU A 30 -25.26 -7.95 4.65
C GLU A 30 -24.01 -7.58 5.45
N VAL A 31 -23.61 -6.29 5.43
CA VAL A 31 -22.47 -5.84 6.25
C VAL A 31 -22.81 -5.95 7.73
N ALA A 32 -24.02 -5.54 8.14
CA ALA A 32 -24.46 -5.66 9.54
C ALA A 32 -24.45 -7.11 10.01
N GLU A 33 -25.04 -8.03 9.23
CA GLU A 33 -25.04 -9.46 9.51
C GLU A 33 -23.63 -10.03 9.65
N ALA A 34 -22.74 -9.73 8.69
CA ALA A 34 -21.36 -10.17 8.72
C ALA A 34 -20.58 -9.63 9.94
N ALA A 35 -20.91 -8.42 10.41
CA ALA A 35 -20.33 -7.81 11.61
C ALA A 35 -20.96 -8.28 12.93
N GLY A 36 -22.01 -9.12 12.87
CA GLY A 36 -22.78 -9.54 14.03
C GLY A 36 -23.59 -8.40 14.66
N LEU A 37 -24.02 -7.42 13.85
CA LEU A 37 -24.80 -6.26 14.24
C LEU A 37 -26.21 -6.31 13.65
N THR A 38 -27.13 -5.59 14.27
CA THR A 38 -28.38 -5.23 13.61
C THR A 38 -28.13 -4.12 12.58
N LYS A 39 -29.02 -3.99 11.58
CA LYS A 39 -28.94 -2.89 10.62
C LYS A 39 -28.96 -1.51 11.31
N ALA A 40 -29.80 -1.35 12.35
CA ALA A 40 -29.82 -0.14 13.17
C ALA A 40 -28.48 0.08 13.91
N GLY A 41 -27.90 -1.01 14.46
CA GLY A 41 -26.57 -0.97 15.09
C GLY A 41 -25.48 -0.51 14.14
N LEU A 42 -25.50 -0.94 12.88
CA LEU A 42 -24.54 -0.47 11.87
C LEU A 42 -24.70 1.03 11.59
N TYR A 43 -25.94 1.53 11.50
CA TYR A 43 -26.21 2.96 11.28
C TYR A 43 -25.83 3.86 12.46
N HIS A 44 -25.54 3.32 13.64
CA HIS A 44 -24.89 4.08 14.72
C HIS A 44 -23.39 4.37 14.43
N HIS A 45 -22.75 3.57 13.60
CA HIS A 45 -21.34 3.77 13.23
C HIS A 45 -21.16 4.64 11.97
N VAL A 46 -22.12 4.56 11.02
CA VAL A 46 -22.03 5.24 9.72
C VAL A 46 -23.41 5.68 9.25
N SER A 47 -23.49 6.81 8.55
CA SER A 47 -24.76 7.39 8.08
C SER A 47 -25.28 6.76 6.78
N SER A 48 -24.41 6.15 5.98
CA SER A 48 -24.75 5.59 4.66
C SER A 48 -23.73 4.53 4.23
N LYS A 49 -24.05 3.79 3.17
CA LYS A 49 -23.10 2.86 2.52
C LYS A 49 -21.87 3.59 1.96
N GLU A 50 -22.08 4.78 1.41
CA GLU A 50 -20.99 5.63 0.91
C GLU A 50 -20.08 6.12 2.04
N SER A 51 -20.64 6.58 3.15
CA SER A 51 -19.90 6.96 4.35
C SER A 51 -19.10 5.77 4.92
N LEU A 52 -19.66 4.55 4.89
CA LEU A 52 -18.96 3.34 5.26
C LEU A 52 -17.75 3.08 4.34
N LEU A 53 -17.96 3.17 3.02
CA LEU A 53 -16.89 3.04 2.05
C LEU A 53 -15.78 4.07 2.28
N TYR A 54 -16.15 5.35 2.47
CA TYR A 54 -15.19 6.41 2.77
C TYR A 54 -14.33 6.05 3.99
N THR A 55 -14.97 5.62 5.08
CA THR A 55 -14.25 5.26 6.32
C THR A 55 -13.30 4.07 6.12
N VAL A 56 -13.72 3.06 5.35
CA VAL A 56 -12.87 1.91 5.00
C VAL A 56 -11.64 2.37 4.20
N LEU A 57 -11.83 3.20 3.18
CA LEU A 57 -10.72 3.67 2.35
C LEU A 57 -9.79 4.63 3.09
N ASP A 58 -10.33 5.48 3.95
CA ASP A 58 -9.55 6.40 4.79
C ASP A 58 -8.69 5.63 5.81
N ALA A 59 -9.25 4.57 6.42
CA ALA A 59 -8.48 3.66 7.27
C ALA A 59 -7.32 2.99 6.52
N GLY A 60 -7.49 2.61 5.26
CA GLY A 60 -6.39 2.10 4.41
C GLY A 60 -5.26 3.11 4.21
N LEU A 61 -5.59 4.40 4.10
CA LEU A 61 -4.61 5.48 4.04
C LEU A 61 -3.92 5.71 5.39
N ASP A 62 -4.63 5.60 6.51
CA ASP A 62 -4.04 5.66 7.85
C ASP A 62 -3.05 4.51 8.09
N LEU A 63 -3.38 3.30 7.60
CA LEU A 63 -2.46 2.17 7.62
C LEU A 63 -1.21 2.46 6.77
N THR A 64 -1.37 3.02 5.56
CA THR A 64 -0.25 3.40 4.69
C THR A 64 0.65 4.43 5.37
N GLU A 65 0.07 5.44 6.01
CA GLU A 65 0.83 6.46 6.74
C GLU A 65 1.59 5.85 7.93
N SER A 66 0.90 5.07 8.77
CA SER A 66 1.49 4.54 10.00
C SER A 66 2.49 3.41 9.77
N TYR A 67 2.25 2.51 8.81
CA TYR A 67 3.09 1.34 8.57
C TYR A 67 4.16 1.54 7.50
N VAL A 68 4.00 2.52 6.61
CA VAL A 68 4.98 2.79 5.56
C VAL A 68 5.62 4.15 5.74
N MET A 69 4.86 5.25 5.75
CA MET A 69 5.43 6.59 5.67
C MET A 69 6.23 6.96 6.95
N LYS A 70 5.61 6.83 8.13
CA LYS A 70 6.25 7.19 9.40
C LYS A 70 7.56 6.45 9.68
N PRO A 71 7.65 5.11 9.52
CA PRO A 71 8.91 4.40 9.75
C PRO A 71 10.06 4.83 8.86
N LEU A 72 9.79 5.44 7.72
CA LEU A 72 10.82 5.93 6.80
C LEU A 72 11.51 7.22 7.27
N GLU A 73 10.89 7.97 8.17
CA GLU A 73 11.40 9.26 8.65
C GLU A 73 12.73 9.09 9.41
N ASP A 74 12.90 7.97 10.11
CA ASP A 74 14.08 7.66 10.91
C ASP A 74 15.27 7.09 10.09
N ILE A 75 15.08 6.81 8.80
CA ILE A 75 16.10 6.22 7.93
C ILE A 75 16.83 7.35 7.17
N ALA A 76 18.05 7.65 7.55
CA ALA A 76 18.81 8.76 6.97
C ALA A 76 19.33 8.49 5.54
N ASP A 77 19.78 7.26 5.24
CA ASP A 77 20.32 6.93 3.92
C ASP A 77 19.21 6.80 2.88
N PRO A 78 19.25 7.57 1.75
CA PRO A 78 18.20 7.54 0.74
C PRO A 78 17.98 6.16 0.11
N LEU A 79 19.06 5.38 -0.12
CA LEU A 79 18.94 4.06 -0.74
C LEU A 79 18.28 3.07 0.22
N GLU A 80 18.69 3.05 1.48
CA GLU A 80 18.11 2.19 2.51
C GLU A 80 16.65 2.59 2.80
N ARG A 81 16.34 3.90 2.75
CA ARG A 81 14.98 4.41 2.87
C ARG A 81 14.08 3.93 1.73
N LEU A 82 14.58 3.95 0.49
CA LEU A 82 13.83 3.45 -0.67
C LEU A 82 13.63 1.92 -0.60
N LYS A 83 14.64 1.16 -0.17
CA LYS A 83 14.51 -0.29 0.07
C LYS A 83 13.46 -0.60 1.14
N ALA A 84 13.52 0.12 2.26
CA ALA A 84 12.54 -0.03 3.34
C ALA A 84 11.12 0.31 2.86
N MET A 85 10.95 1.36 2.05
CA MET A 85 9.64 1.70 1.46
C MET A 85 9.08 0.53 0.63
N ILE A 86 9.88 -0.10 -0.22
CA ILE A 86 9.46 -1.26 -1.03
C ILE A 86 9.03 -2.42 -0.13
N GLU A 87 9.82 -2.75 0.88
CA GLU A 87 9.53 -3.84 1.82
C GLU A 87 8.26 -3.57 2.63
N LEU A 88 8.15 -2.40 3.25
CA LEU A 88 7.00 -2.02 4.08
C LEU A 88 5.71 -1.94 3.26
N HIS A 89 5.77 -1.41 2.03
CA HIS A 89 4.63 -1.37 1.12
C HIS A 89 4.15 -2.78 0.75
N LEU A 90 5.06 -3.67 0.34
CA LEU A 90 4.71 -5.05 0.02
C LEU A 90 4.17 -5.79 1.25
N ARG A 91 4.79 -5.60 2.43
CA ARG A 91 4.28 -6.15 3.68
C ARG A 91 2.85 -5.66 3.94
N LEU A 92 2.59 -4.37 3.76
CA LEU A 92 1.26 -3.80 3.92
C LEU A 92 0.28 -4.38 2.90
N VAL A 93 0.60 -4.48 1.62
CA VAL A 93 -0.29 -4.96 0.55
C VAL A 93 -0.52 -6.47 0.63
N LEU A 94 0.44 -7.27 1.08
CA LEU A 94 0.39 -8.74 1.09
C LEU A 94 0.03 -9.37 2.45
N GLN A 95 -0.27 -8.57 3.48
CA GLN A 95 -0.79 -9.08 4.76
C GLN A 95 -2.30 -9.36 4.70
N GLU A 96 -2.80 -10.28 5.53
CA GLU A 96 -4.22 -10.70 5.56
C GLU A 96 -5.25 -9.59 5.88
N ARG A 97 -4.79 -8.39 6.27
CA ARG A 97 -5.65 -7.26 6.70
C ARG A 97 -5.75 -6.14 5.66
N ASN A 98 -5.40 -6.38 4.40
CA ASN A 98 -5.17 -5.28 3.46
C ASN A 98 -6.31 -5.00 2.50
N LEU A 99 -7.51 -5.45 2.83
CA LEU A 99 -8.67 -5.18 2.00
C LEU A 99 -9.03 -3.69 1.98
N GLU A 100 -8.74 -2.96 3.07
CA GLU A 100 -8.87 -1.49 3.11
C GLU A 100 -7.88 -0.83 2.14
N VAL A 101 -6.64 -1.31 2.10
CA VAL A 101 -5.59 -0.77 1.21
C VAL A 101 -5.85 -1.15 -0.24
N THR A 102 -6.21 -2.39 -0.53
CA THR A 102 -6.53 -2.82 -1.90
C THR A 102 -7.81 -2.18 -2.42
N GLY A 103 -8.79 -1.90 -1.56
CA GLY A 103 -9.98 -1.12 -1.88
C GLY A 103 -9.66 0.27 -2.44
N LEU A 104 -8.58 0.91 -1.96
CA LEU A 104 -8.10 2.19 -2.48
C LEU A 104 -7.76 2.16 -3.98
N LEU A 105 -7.45 1.00 -4.53
CA LEU A 105 -7.07 0.87 -5.94
C LEU A 105 -8.30 0.84 -6.86
N HIS A 106 -9.47 0.42 -6.36
CA HIS A 106 -10.64 0.11 -7.21
C HIS A 106 -11.89 0.93 -6.89
N GLU A 107 -12.24 1.10 -5.61
CA GLU A 107 -13.59 1.50 -5.20
C GLU A 107 -13.82 3.02 -5.09
N CYS A 108 -12.81 3.84 -5.37
CA CYS A 108 -12.94 5.30 -5.21
C CYS A 108 -14.00 5.94 -6.14
N LYS A 109 -14.43 5.25 -7.19
CA LYS A 109 -15.43 5.78 -8.15
C LYS A 109 -16.82 5.92 -7.52
N SER A 110 -17.12 5.11 -6.53
CA SER A 110 -18.43 5.06 -5.84
C SER A 110 -18.58 6.11 -4.73
N LEU A 111 -17.53 6.91 -4.48
CA LEU A 111 -17.56 8.02 -3.52
C LEU A 111 -18.14 9.31 -4.12
N SER A 112 -18.71 10.15 -3.27
CA SER A 112 -19.06 11.54 -3.60
C SER A 112 -17.83 12.30 -4.15
N THR A 113 -18.07 13.37 -4.88
CA THR A 113 -16.98 14.21 -5.41
C THR A 113 -16.12 14.77 -4.28
N ALA A 114 -16.72 15.14 -3.14
CA ALA A 114 -15.99 15.69 -2.00
C ALA A 114 -15.08 14.65 -1.34
N ASP A 115 -15.61 13.46 -1.04
CA ASP A 115 -14.87 12.39 -0.39
C ASP A 115 -13.80 11.78 -1.31
N ARG A 116 -14.13 11.60 -2.58
CA ARG A 116 -13.15 11.21 -3.61
C ARG A 116 -12.00 12.21 -3.71
N THR A 117 -12.28 13.51 -3.60
CA THR A 117 -11.24 14.55 -3.61
C THR A 117 -10.32 14.42 -2.39
N ARG A 118 -10.87 14.14 -1.19
CA ARG A 118 -10.10 13.94 0.05
C ARG A 118 -9.19 12.70 -0.06
N ILE A 119 -9.74 11.57 -0.48
CA ILE A 119 -8.99 10.33 -0.69
C ILE A 119 -7.87 10.53 -1.72
N ASN A 120 -8.20 11.13 -2.88
CA ASN A 120 -7.22 11.37 -3.94
C ASN A 120 -6.11 12.35 -3.52
N ARG A 121 -6.37 13.31 -2.64
CA ARG A 121 -5.34 14.18 -2.09
C ARG A 121 -4.32 13.37 -1.30
N ARG A 122 -4.76 12.53 -0.35
CA ARG A 122 -3.88 11.66 0.46
C ARG A 122 -3.09 10.68 -0.42
N LYS A 123 -3.73 10.08 -1.43
CA LYS A 123 -3.04 9.23 -2.42
C LYS A 123 -1.94 9.99 -3.16
N LYS A 124 -2.19 11.24 -3.57
CA LYS A 124 -1.18 12.10 -4.21
C LYS A 124 -0.01 12.43 -3.28
N GLU A 125 -0.25 12.59 -1.99
CA GLU A 125 0.80 12.81 -0.97
C GLU A 125 1.74 11.59 -0.90
N TYR A 126 1.20 10.36 -0.92
CA TYR A 126 2.00 9.15 -0.97
C TYR A 126 2.84 9.04 -2.25
N VAL A 127 2.26 9.32 -3.42
CA VAL A 127 3.01 9.37 -4.69
C VAL A 127 4.12 10.43 -4.65
N LYS A 128 3.83 11.61 -4.10
CA LYS A 128 4.81 12.70 -3.96
C LYS A 128 5.96 12.31 -3.04
N MET A 129 5.68 11.67 -1.91
CA MET A 129 6.70 11.14 -1.00
C MET A 129 7.57 10.09 -1.71
N SER A 130 6.97 9.13 -2.42
CA SER A 130 7.69 8.11 -3.18
C SER A 130 8.60 8.73 -4.24
N ALA A 131 8.13 9.74 -4.98
CA ALA A 131 8.93 10.47 -5.96
C ALA A 131 10.10 11.23 -5.31
N SER A 132 9.89 11.82 -4.13
CA SER A 132 10.96 12.49 -3.36
C SER A 132 12.06 11.51 -2.93
N LEU A 133 11.68 10.33 -2.42
CA LEU A 133 12.66 9.29 -2.05
C LEU A 133 13.50 8.85 -3.25
N ILE A 134 12.88 8.68 -4.41
CA ILE A 134 13.58 8.32 -5.65
C ILE A 134 14.50 9.46 -6.08
N ALA A 135 14.04 10.72 -6.02
CA ALA A 135 14.86 11.88 -6.35
C ALA A 135 16.11 12.01 -5.44
N ASP A 136 15.97 11.70 -4.14
CA ASP A 136 17.08 11.69 -3.21
C ASP A 136 18.13 10.60 -3.56
N VAL A 137 17.68 9.41 -3.98
CA VAL A 137 18.55 8.36 -4.51
C VAL A 137 19.22 8.80 -5.80
N MET A 138 18.47 9.34 -6.76
CA MET A 138 19.03 9.84 -8.03
C MET A 138 20.08 10.91 -7.79
N LYS A 139 19.83 11.86 -6.89
CA LYS A 139 20.80 12.88 -6.48
C LYS A 139 22.07 12.28 -5.88
N LYS A 140 21.93 11.29 -4.98
CA LYS A 140 23.07 10.61 -4.33
C LYS A 140 23.98 9.90 -5.33
N TYR A 141 23.43 9.38 -6.43
CA TYR A 141 24.14 8.61 -7.44
C TYR A 141 24.37 9.37 -8.76
N ASP A 142 24.04 10.68 -8.82
CA ASP A 142 24.19 11.57 -9.99
C ASP A 142 23.41 11.10 -11.23
N ILE A 143 22.21 10.57 -11.04
CA ILE A 143 21.32 10.08 -12.12
C ILE A 143 20.48 11.25 -12.62
N LYS A 144 20.53 11.57 -13.93
CA LYS A 144 19.91 12.75 -14.52
C LYS A 144 18.94 12.48 -15.66
N ASP A 145 18.88 11.24 -16.12
CA ASP A 145 18.14 10.79 -17.31
C ASP A 145 16.76 10.20 -17.01
N LEU A 146 16.34 10.22 -15.72
CA LEU A 146 15.03 9.71 -15.29
C LEU A 146 14.19 10.80 -14.64
N ASP A 147 12.89 10.73 -14.85
CA ASP A 147 11.90 11.52 -14.10
C ASP A 147 11.50 10.78 -12.82
N PRO A 148 11.74 11.34 -11.61
CA PRO A 148 11.47 10.64 -10.36
C PRO A 148 9.97 10.38 -10.14
N LYS A 149 9.08 11.19 -10.72
CA LYS A 149 7.64 10.99 -10.63
C LYS A 149 7.19 9.81 -11.50
N LEU A 150 7.72 9.69 -12.73
CA LEU A 150 7.44 8.54 -13.59
C LEU A 150 8.01 7.26 -12.99
N ALA A 151 9.21 7.31 -12.41
CA ALA A 151 9.81 6.20 -11.68
C ALA A 151 8.97 5.79 -10.46
N ALA A 152 8.38 6.75 -9.72
CA ALA A 152 7.46 6.45 -8.63
C ALA A 152 6.17 5.76 -9.13
N PHE A 153 5.60 6.18 -10.25
CA PHE A 153 4.45 5.49 -10.84
C PHE A 153 4.79 4.06 -11.28
N ALA A 154 5.96 3.83 -11.88
CA ALA A 154 6.44 2.50 -12.26
C ALA A 154 6.59 1.61 -11.02
N LEU A 155 7.25 2.11 -9.96
CA LEU A 155 7.41 1.39 -8.70
C LEU A 155 6.06 1.05 -8.07
N LEU A 156 5.19 2.03 -7.87
CA LEU A 156 3.89 1.81 -7.24
C LEU A 156 2.99 0.89 -8.08
N GLY A 157 3.05 0.98 -9.41
CA GLY A 157 2.36 0.04 -10.30
C GLY A 157 2.83 -1.40 -10.08
N MET A 158 4.15 -1.63 -10.00
CA MET A 158 4.74 -2.93 -9.72
C MET A 158 4.34 -3.46 -8.33
N LEU A 159 4.43 -2.62 -7.29
CA LEU A 159 4.08 -3.00 -5.92
C LEU A 159 2.59 -3.28 -5.75
N ASN A 160 1.74 -2.39 -6.27
CA ASN A 160 0.30 -2.51 -6.15
C ASN A 160 -0.28 -3.72 -6.91
N TRP A 161 0.33 -4.14 -8.04
CA TRP A 161 -0.18 -5.28 -8.82
C TRP A 161 -0.01 -6.61 -8.09
N THR A 162 0.85 -6.69 -7.07
CA THR A 162 1.16 -7.94 -6.35
C THR A 162 -0.07 -8.59 -5.73
N TYR A 163 -1.05 -7.82 -5.22
CA TYR A 163 -2.25 -8.38 -4.60
C TYR A 163 -3.09 -9.22 -5.56
N GLN A 164 -2.95 -9.06 -6.89
CA GLN A 164 -3.70 -9.81 -7.90
C GLN A 164 -3.21 -11.26 -8.07
N TRP A 165 -1.93 -11.51 -7.86
CA TRP A 165 -1.31 -12.80 -8.16
C TRP A 165 -0.61 -13.46 -6.98
N TYR A 166 -0.37 -12.74 -5.90
CA TYR A 166 0.26 -13.31 -4.70
C TYR A 166 -0.65 -14.34 -4.04
N GLN A 167 -0.06 -15.50 -3.72
CA GLN A 167 -0.72 -16.57 -2.96
C GLN A 167 0.12 -16.86 -1.72
N PRO A 168 -0.45 -16.79 -0.50
CA PRO A 168 0.28 -17.03 0.75
C PRO A 168 0.97 -18.38 0.80
N ASP A 169 0.35 -19.42 0.20
CA ASP A 169 0.86 -20.79 0.12
C ASP A 169 1.61 -21.08 -1.20
N GLY A 170 1.95 -20.03 -1.95
CA GLY A 170 2.67 -20.09 -3.23
C GLY A 170 4.16 -20.37 -3.04
N SER A 171 4.88 -20.49 -4.18
CA SER A 171 6.31 -20.80 -4.21
C SER A 171 7.24 -19.69 -3.74
N SER A 172 6.74 -18.45 -3.63
CA SER A 172 7.56 -17.28 -3.26
C SER A 172 7.04 -16.62 -2.00
N SER A 173 7.92 -16.44 -1.03
CA SER A 173 7.63 -15.68 0.18
C SER A 173 7.52 -14.18 -0.10
N ARG A 174 6.90 -13.45 0.82
CA ARG A 174 6.82 -11.98 0.75
C ARG A 174 8.19 -11.32 0.72
N GLU A 175 9.10 -11.85 1.49
CA GLU A 175 10.49 -11.43 1.61
C GLU A 175 11.24 -11.62 0.28
N GLU A 176 11.08 -12.77 -0.37
CA GLU A 176 11.66 -13.03 -1.69
C GLU A 176 11.10 -12.09 -2.77
N ILE A 177 9.80 -11.83 -2.75
CA ILE A 177 9.16 -10.87 -3.66
C ILE A 177 9.76 -9.46 -3.43
N ALA A 178 9.87 -9.03 -2.17
CA ALA A 178 10.43 -7.73 -1.84
C ALA A 178 11.89 -7.59 -2.30
N GLN A 179 12.72 -8.59 -2.06
CA GLN A 179 14.13 -8.61 -2.50
C GLN A 179 14.25 -8.58 -4.02
N ASN A 180 13.44 -9.34 -4.74
CA ASN A 180 13.43 -9.34 -6.20
C ASN A 180 12.98 -7.97 -6.74
N PHE A 181 11.91 -7.38 -6.19
CA PHE A 181 11.44 -6.08 -6.63
C PHE A 181 12.43 -4.96 -6.33
N GLN A 182 13.07 -4.98 -5.15
CA GLN A 182 14.19 -4.09 -4.85
C GLN A 182 15.31 -4.24 -5.90
N THR A 183 15.69 -5.48 -6.20
CA THR A 183 16.77 -5.76 -7.15
C THR A 183 16.43 -5.25 -8.55
N ILE A 184 15.24 -5.56 -9.06
CA ILE A 184 14.77 -5.14 -10.39
C ILE A 184 14.73 -3.61 -10.47
N PHE A 185 14.07 -2.96 -9.51
CA PHE A 185 13.85 -1.52 -9.54
C PHE A 185 15.16 -0.74 -9.33
N LEU A 186 15.97 -1.13 -8.37
CA LEU A 186 17.24 -0.45 -8.08
C LEU A 186 18.26 -0.65 -9.21
N ARG A 187 18.36 -1.83 -9.81
CA ARG A 187 19.21 -2.04 -11.00
C ARG A 187 18.71 -1.21 -12.19
N GLY A 188 17.40 -1.09 -12.36
CA GLY A 188 16.82 -0.25 -13.41
C GLY A 188 17.11 1.24 -13.22
N ILE A 189 17.02 1.77 -11.99
CA ILE A 189 17.31 3.18 -11.71
C ILE A 189 18.81 3.47 -11.68
N LEU A 190 19.58 2.63 -10.99
CA LEU A 190 21.01 2.89 -10.73
C LEU A 190 21.91 2.51 -11.92
N GLY A 191 21.42 1.68 -12.85
CA GLY A 191 22.15 1.29 -14.06
C GLY A 191 23.56 0.80 -13.79
N ALA A 192 24.51 1.15 -14.66
CA ALA A 192 25.94 0.80 -14.54
C ALA A 192 26.61 1.42 -13.28
N ALA A 193 26.15 2.60 -12.84
CA ALA A 193 26.72 3.29 -11.67
C ALA A 193 26.58 2.47 -10.36
N PHE A 194 25.57 1.59 -10.29
CA PHE A 194 25.40 0.70 -9.14
C PHE A 194 26.40 -0.45 -9.16
N ALA A 195 26.65 -1.03 -10.33
CA ALA A 195 27.60 -2.13 -10.51
C ALA A 195 29.03 -1.70 -10.17
N GLU A 196 29.46 -0.53 -10.62
CA GLU A 196 30.79 0.03 -10.38
C GLU A 196 31.02 0.34 -8.88
N LYS A 197 30.06 0.94 -8.18
CA LYS A 197 30.18 1.22 -6.74
C LYS A 197 30.11 -0.04 -5.86
N GLN A 198 29.40 -1.05 -6.27
CA GLN A 198 29.38 -2.35 -5.56
C GLN A 198 30.72 -3.08 -5.75
N ALA A 199 31.31 -3.08 -6.95
CA ALA A 199 32.62 -3.65 -7.22
C ALA A 199 33.71 -2.95 -6.41
N ALA A 200 33.70 -1.62 -6.34
CA ALA A 200 34.62 -0.84 -5.54
C ALA A 200 34.50 -1.09 -4.01
N LYS A 201 33.31 -1.36 -3.50
CA LYS A 201 33.10 -1.73 -2.08
C LYS A 201 33.52 -3.18 -1.76
N ALA A 202 33.48 -4.08 -2.74
CA ALA A 202 33.83 -5.48 -2.57
C ALA A 202 35.37 -5.73 -2.67
N GLY A 203 36.19 -4.69 -2.92
CA GLY A 203 37.63 -4.83 -3.00
C GLY A 203 38.13 -5.69 -4.16
N VAL A 204 37.34 -5.85 -5.20
CA VAL A 204 37.74 -6.55 -6.43
C VAL A 204 38.33 -5.47 -7.37
N SER A 205 39.65 -5.32 -7.34
CA SER A 205 40.44 -4.64 -8.37
C SER A 205 40.84 -5.63 -9.42
#